data_a2463b4d84a2f186fb20bd45757a7253
#
_entry.id   a2463b4d84a2f186fb20bd45757a7253
#
_cell.length_a   1.000
_cell.length_b   1.000
_cell.length_c   1.000
_cell.angle_alpha   90.00
_cell.angle_beta   90.00
_cell.angle_gamma   90.00
#
_symmetry.space_group_name_H-M   'P 1'
#
loop_
_entity.id
_entity.type
_entity.pdbx_description
1 polymer ?
#
loop_
_entity_poly.entity_id
_entity_poly.type
_entity_poly.pdbx_seq_one_letter_code
_entity_poly.pdbx_strand_id
1 'polypeptide(L)'
;MQAPAFAPDAAPAVRNLLQARILSRLFADQVGATARLALKGGMALRVAHGSERQTKDIDLDADASLPLARAQKVVRRAVREATAGGWLTDVVVSEPKQTGTTARWKIRGLLPDSGAALHLTVELSFRHAIQAHEVRLVDWHPDGVAATRIPVYQDSVLVLSKIHALMSPNRDAPRDVVDLYLLFQAGADILLGDLALQIPPPPRDAVIQTLWDKMEGMDDGRFRTEVLPNWTLPEATGAVPVPDWASMRLLVAERVEAALRAAPEVARPPGGARRVGP
;
A
#
# COMPACT_ATOMS: atom_id res chain seq x y z
N MET A 1 -15.95 -7.08 -26.83
CA MET A 1 -15.97 -6.05 -25.77
C MET A 1 -15.17 -4.89 -26.33
N GLN A 2 -15.81 -3.75 -26.59
CA GLN A 2 -15.12 -2.57 -27.10
C GLN A 2 -14.12 -2.04 -26.06
N ALA A 3 -12.93 -1.61 -26.50
CA ALA A 3 -11.99 -0.95 -25.62
C ALA A 3 -12.62 0.37 -25.09
N PRO A 4 -12.49 0.68 -23.79
CA PRO A 4 -12.97 1.95 -23.30
C PRO A 4 -12.19 3.09 -23.95
N ALA A 5 -12.89 4.11 -24.46
CA ALA A 5 -12.25 5.34 -24.92
C ALA A 5 -11.82 6.17 -23.70
N PHE A 6 -10.58 6.62 -23.67
CA PHE A 6 -10.02 7.39 -22.55
C PHE A 6 -9.62 8.80 -23.00
N ALA A 7 -9.86 9.79 -22.13
CA ALA A 7 -9.41 11.16 -22.34
C ALA A 7 -7.86 11.24 -22.26
N PRO A 8 -7.20 12.29 -22.81
CA PRO A 8 -5.74 12.42 -22.83
C PRO A 8 -5.05 12.40 -21.45
N ASP A 9 -5.75 12.78 -20.38
CA ASP A 9 -5.30 12.78 -18.99
C ASP A 9 -5.70 11.51 -18.21
N ALA A 10 -6.22 10.50 -18.91
CA ALA A 10 -6.80 9.30 -18.33
C ALA A 10 -5.78 8.30 -17.73
N ALA A 11 -4.48 8.57 -17.77
CA ALA A 11 -3.48 7.64 -17.25
C ALA A 11 -3.73 7.17 -15.79
N PRO A 12 -4.19 8.01 -14.85
CA PRO A 12 -4.58 7.54 -13.52
C PRO A 12 -5.78 6.60 -13.52
N ALA A 13 -6.84 6.92 -14.27
CA ALA A 13 -8.05 6.08 -14.37
C ALA A 13 -7.74 4.72 -14.99
N VAL A 14 -6.91 4.70 -16.03
CA VAL A 14 -6.46 3.47 -16.69
C VAL A 14 -5.58 2.64 -15.77
N ARG A 15 -4.70 3.27 -14.99
CA ARG A 15 -3.92 2.56 -13.97
C ARG A 15 -4.83 1.90 -12.92
N ASN A 16 -5.84 2.63 -12.47
CA ASN A 16 -6.84 2.11 -11.54
C ASN A 16 -7.58 0.91 -12.11
N LEU A 17 -7.99 0.98 -13.37
CA LEU A 17 -8.62 -0.15 -14.05
C LEU A 17 -7.67 -1.35 -14.18
N LEU A 18 -6.38 -1.11 -14.50
CA LEU A 18 -5.39 -2.19 -14.56
C LEU A 18 -5.18 -2.84 -13.20
N GLN A 19 -5.07 -2.04 -12.14
CA GLN A 19 -4.98 -2.55 -10.76
C GLN A 19 -6.21 -3.38 -10.40
N ALA A 20 -7.39 -2.88 -10.71
CA ALA A 20 -8.65 -3.57 -10.45
C ALA A 20 -8.71 -4.92 -11.18
N ARG A 21 -8.37 -4.95 -12.46
CA ARG A 21 -8.32 -6.18 -13.25
C ARG A 21 -7.31 -7.18 -12.72
N ILE A 22 -6.10 -6.73 -12.34
CA ILE A 22 -5.08 -7.61 -11.77
C ILE A 22 -5.57 -8.21 -10.44
N LEU A 23 -6.07 -7.38 -9.53
CA LEU A 23 -6.57 -7.84 -8.23
C LEU A 23 -7.75 -8.79 -8.39
N SER A 24 -8.72 -8.46 -9.26
CA SER A 24 -9.84 -9.34 -9.55
C SER A 24 -9.38 -10.71 -10.08
N ARG A 25 -8.37 -10.74 -10.94
CA ARG A 25 -7.82 -12.01 -11.47
C ARG A 25 -6.99 -12.77 -10.44
N LEU A 26 -6.24 -12.06 -9.59
CA LEU A 26 -5.47 -12.69 -8.50
C LEU A 26 -6.37 -13.40 -7.48
N PHE A 27 -7.53 -12.80 -7.17
CA PHE A 27 -8.41 -13.27 -6.12
C PHE A 27 -9.68 -13.98 -6.63
N ALA A 28 -9.92 -14.04 -7.94
CA ALA A 28 -11.00 -14.82 -8.52
C ALA A 28 -10.84 -16.33 -8.30
N ASP A 29 -9.62 -16.82 -8.25
CA ASP A 29 -9.32 -18.20 -7.97
C ASP A 29 -9.20 -18.44 -6.46
N GLN A 30 -9.63 -19.63 -6.03
CA GLN A 30 -9.48 -20.09 -4.64
C GLN A 30 -8.04 -20.03 -4.09
N VAL A 31 -7.04 -19.88 -4.96
CA VAL A 31 -5.63 -19.72 -4.56
C VAL A 31 -5.38 -18.38 -3.87
N GLY A 32 -6.03 -17.31 -4.32
CA GLY A 32 -6.05 -16.02 -3.61
C GLY A 32 -7.01 -16.03 -2.43
N ALA A 33 -8.16 -16.71 -2.58
CA ALA A 33 -9.21 -16.80 -1.56
C ALA A 33 -8.81 -17.63 -0.32
N THR A 34 -7.77 -18.46 -0.39
CA THR A 34 -7.30 -19.26 0.76
C THR A 34 -6.31 -18.50 1.66
N ALA A 35 -6.43 -17.16 1.77
CA ALA A 35 -5.63 -16.32 2.67
C ALA A 35 -4.10 -16.49 2.52
N ARG A 36 -3.63 -16.87 1.32
CA ARG A 36 -2.19 -17.00 1.04
C ARG A 36 -1.55 -15.73 0.51
N LEU A 37 -2.36 -14.72 0.19
CA LEU A 37 -1.94 -13.38 -0.19
C LEU A 37 -2.75 -12.39 0.65
N ALA A 38 -2.09 -11.37 1.18
CA ALA A 38 -2.74 -10.26 1.87
C ALA A 38 -2.31 -8.92 1.26
N LEU A 39 -3.28 -8.10 0.90
CA LEU A 39 -3.04 -6.78 0.33
C LEU A 39 -2.59 -5.81 1.42
N LYS A 40 -1.55 -5.05 1.13
CA LYS A 40 -0.98 -4.01 1.99
C LYS A 40 -0.70 -2.72 1.22
N GLY A 41 -0.07 -1.76 1.89
CA GLY A 41 0.35 -0.51 1.27
C GLY A 41 -0.80 0.41 0.88
N GLY A 42 -0.55 1.33 -0.05
CA GLY A 42 -1.54 2.31 -0.49
C GLY A 42 -2.75 1.68 -1.19
N MET A 43 -2.58 0.54 -1.86
CA MET A 43 -3.69 -0.15 -2.51
C MET A 43 -4.65 -0.79 -1.50
N ALA A 44 -4.15 -1.21 -0.32
CA ALA A 44 -4.99 -1.68 0.77
C ALA A 44 -5.93 -0.59 1.29
N LEU A 45 -5.43 0.64 1.48
CA LEU A 45 -6.28 1.78 1.88
C LEU A 45 -7.36 2.08 0.83
N ARG A 46 -7.01 1.97 -0.44
CA ARG A 46 -7.98 2.20 -1.51
C ARG A 46 -9.07 1.14 -1.52
N VAL A 47 -8.72 -0.13 -1.38
CA VAL A 47 -9.68 -1.25 -1.35
C VAL A 47 -10.56 -1.19 -0.10
N ALA A 48 -9.97 -0.89 1.06
CA ALA A 48 -10.67 -0.94 2.34
C ALA A 48 -11.47 0.33 2.66
N HIS A 49 -10.99 1.50 2.22
CA HIS A 49 -11.52 2.80 2.62
C HIS A 49 -11.84 3.73 1.45
N GLY A 50 -11.70 3.29 0.20
CA GLY A 50 -11.94 4.14 -0.96
C GLY A 50 -10.97 5.33 -1.06
N SER A 51 -9.74 5.19 -0.53
CA SER A 51 -8.77 6.28 -0.52
C SER A 51 -8.60 6.92 -1.89
N GLU A 52 -8.71 8.25 -1.92
CA GLU A 52 -8.56 9.06 -3.14
C GLU A 52 -7.10 9.20 -3.58
N ARG A 53 -6.17 8.89 -2.68
CA ARG A 53 -4.75 8.88 -3.01
C ARG A 53 -4.43 7.72 -3.95
N GLN A 54 -3.99 8.08 -5.14
CA GLN A 54 -3.53 7.13 -6.16
C GLN A 54 -2.24 6.43 -5.71
N THR A 55 -2.14 5.15 -6.01
CA THR A 55 -0.90 4.37 -5.87
C THR A 55 -0.45 3.82 -7.21
N LYS A 56 0.86 3.65 -7.38
CA LYS A 56 1.44 3.05 -8.60
C LYS A 56 1.77 1.58 -8.40
N ASP A 57 1.56 1.06 -7.19
CA ASP A 57 2.02 -0.27 -6.80
C ASP A 57 0.84 -1.09 -6.24
N ILE A 58 0.91 -2.40 -6.45
CA ILE A 58 0.11 -3.42 -5.77
C ILE A 58 1.10 -4.18 -4.88
N ASP A 59 1.04 -3.91 -3.59
CA ASP A 59 1.90 -4.54 -2.59
C ASP A 59 1.12 -5.66 -1.87
N LEU A 60 1.68 -6.86 -1.85
CA LEU A 60 1.09 -8.03 -1.22
C LEU A 60 2.13 -8.74 -0.35
N ASP A 61 1.71 -9.27 0.78
CA ASP A 61 2.45 -10.34 1.42
C ASP A 61 1.92 -11.68 0.92
N ALA A 62 2.83 -12.63 0.77
CA ALA A 62 2.52 -14.00 0.44
C ALA A 62 2.86 -14.89 1.65
N ASP A 63 1.95 -15.80 1.99
CA ASP A 63 2.20 -16.78 3.05
C ASP A 63 3.49 -17.56 2.74
N ALA A 64 4.33 -17.79 3.76
CA ALA A 64 5.60 -18.49 3.62
C ALA A 64 5.45 -19.93 3.11
N SER A 65 4.28 -20.54 3.27
CA SER A 65 3.95 -21.86 2.73
C SER A 65 3.60 -21.86 1.25
N LEU A 66 3.41 -20.68 0.63
CA LEU A 66 3.14 -20.55 -0.79
C LEU A 66 4.45 -20.67 -1.60
N PRO A 67 4.66 -21.74 -2.38
CA PRO A 67 5.87 -21.88 -3.17
C PRO A 67 6.02 -20.71 -4.16
N LEU A 68 7.22 -20.13 -4.24
CA LEU A 68 7.52 -19.01 -5.13
C LEU A 68 7.08 -19.28 -6.59
N ALA A 69 7.37 -20.47 -7.11
CA ALA A 69 6.97 -20.84 -8.48
C ALA A 69 5.45 -20.80 -8.69
N ARG A 70 4.66 -21.18 -7.67
CA ARG A 70 3.19 -21.10 -7.72
C ARG A 70 2.72 -19.64 -7.69
N ALA A 71 3.28 -18.82 -6.80
CA ALA A 71 3.00 -17.39 -6.74
C ALA A 71 3.31 -16.71 -8.08
N GLN A 72 4.48 -16.98 -8.66
CA GLN A 72 4.87 -16.48 -9.97
C GLN A 72 3.86 -16.85 -11.05
N LYS A 73 3.44 -18.12 -11.11
CA LYS A 73 2.46 -18.59 -12.10
C LYS A 73 1.14 -17.83 -11.99
N VAL A 74 0.66 -17.61 -10.76
CA VAL A 74 -0.61 -16.90 -10.51
C VAL A 74 -0.51 -15.44 -10.91
N VAL A 75 0.56 -14.72 -10.52
CA VAL A 75 0.74 -13.31 -10.87
C VAL A 75 0.93 -13.13 -12.37
N ARG A 76 1.78 -13.93 -13.02
CA ARG A 76 1.98 -13.88 -14.49
C ARG A 76 0.66 -14.08 -15.23
N ARG A 77 -0.17 -15.03 -14.78
CA ARG A 77 -1.49 -15.24 -15.37
C ARG A 77 -2.40 -14.03 -15.20
N ALA A 78 -2.52 -13.53 -13.97
CA ALA A 78 -3.36 -12.37 -13.65
C ALA A 78 -2.95 -11.14 -14.45
N VAL A 79 -1.66 -10.84 -14.56
CA VAL A 79 -1.12 -9.71 -15.34
C VAL A 79 -1.45 -9.90 -16.84
N ARG A 80 -1.17 -11.08 -17.40
CA ARG A 80 -1.46 -11.38 -18.81
C ARG A 80 -2.94 -11.22 -19.14
N GLU A 81 -3.83 -11.75 -18.31
CA GLU A 81 -5.28 -11.65 -18.51
C GLU A 81 -5.78 -10.22 -18.31
N ALA A 82 -5.23 -9.48 -17.37
CA ALA A 82 -5.60 -8.09 -17.11
C ALA A 82 -5.18 -7.15 -18.24
N THR A 83 -4.07 -7.42 -18.91
CA THR A 83 -3.55 -6.61 -20.04
C THR A 83 -4.09 -7.05 -21.39
N ALA A 84 -4.78 -8.19 -21.48
CA ALA A 84 -5.36 -8.68 -22.72
C ALA A 84 -6.54 -7.81 -23.20
N GLY A 85 -6.81 -7.83 -24.53
CA GLY A 85 -7.98 -7.19 -25.12
C GLY A 85 -7.70 -5.87 -25.85
N GLY A 86 -6.43 -5.51 -26.07
CA GLY A 86 -6.05 -4.39 -26.95
C GLY A 86 -6.31 -2.99 -26.38
N TRP A 87 -6.71 -2.86 -25.12
CA TRP A 87 -6.93 -1.58 -24.45
C TRP A 87 -5.65 -0.91 -23.93
N LEU A 88 -4.54 -1.64 -23.99
CA LEU A 88 -3.16 -1.16 -23.86
C LEU A 88 -2.35 -1.69 -25.04
N THR A 89 -1.44 -0.88 -25.56
CA THR A 89 -0.47 -1.29 -26.59
C THR A 89 0.93 -1.35 -26.01
N ASP A 90 1.86 -1.99 -26.70
CA ASP A 90 3.27 -2.13 -26.32
C ASP A 90 3.48 -2.60 -24.89
N VAL A 91 2.66 -3.57 -24.46
CA VAL A 91 2.72 -4.09 -23.10
C VAL A 91 3.99 -4.90 -22.91
N VAL A 92 4.83 -4.44 -21.98
CA VAL A 92 6.05 -5.12 -21.56
C VAL A 92 5.94 -5.45 -20.08
N VAL A 93 6.19 -6.71 -19.73
CA VAL A 93 6.26 -7.18 -18.35
C VAL A 93 7.70 -7.62 -18.05
N SER A 94 8.34 -7.00 -17.08
CA SER A 94 9.67 -7.38 -16.62
C SER A 94 9.62 -7.88 -15.17
N GLU A 95 10.55 -8.76 -14.82
CA GLU A 95 10.63 -9.41 -13.52
C GLU A 95 11.99 -9.13 -12.84
N PRO A 96 12.26 -7.88 -12.44
CA PRO A 96 13.60 -7.45 -12.02
C PRO A 96 14.09 -8.09 -10.73
N LYS A 97 13.19 -8.64 -9.91
CA LYS A 97 13.55 -9.28 -8.64
C LYS A 97 12.67 -10.50 -8.42
N GLN A 98 13.31 -11.67 -8.32
CA GLN A 98 12.66 -12.96 -8.09
C GLN A 98 13.50 -13.74 -7.09
N THR A 99 13.34 -13.44 -5.80
CA THR A 99 14.08 -14.05 -4.70
C THR A 99 13.15 -14.81 -3.77
N GLY A 100 13.69 -15.61 -2.86
CA GLY A 100 12.91 -16.27 -1.81
C GLY A 100 12.20 -15.33 -0.84
N THR A 101 12.57 -14.04 -0.83
CA THR A 101 11.98 -13.04 0.06
C THR A 101 11.11 -12.00 -0.65
N THR A 102 11.29 -11.83 -1.97
CA THR A 102 10.56 -10.82 -2.74
C THR A 102 10.46 -11.23 -4.20
N ALA A 103 9.28 -11.14 -4.78
CA ALA A 103 9.05 -11.24 -6.21
C ALA A 103 8.39 -9.96 -6.73
N ARG A 104 8.90 -9.41 -7.84
CA ARG A 104 8.43 -8.13 -8.39
C ARG A 104 8.22 -8.22 -9.88
N TRP A 105 7.09 -7.66 -10.34
CA TRP A 105 6.76 -7.48 -11.74
C TRP A 105 6.56 -6.01 -12.02
N LYS A 106 7.20 -5.52 -13.06
CA LYS A 106 6.98 -4.17 -13.57
C LYS A 106 6.25 -4.28 -14.91
N ILE A 107 5.09 -3.66 -14.99
CA ILE A 107 4.23 -3.63 -16.15
C ILE A 107 4.33 -2.25 -16.77
N ARG A 108 4.63 -2.19 -18.06
CA ARG A 108 4.63 -0.98 -18.89
C ARG A 108 3.66 -1.20 -20.04
N GLY A 109 2.96 -0.16 -20.42
CA GLY A 109 2.10 -0.16 -21.61
C GLY A 109 1.86 1.27 -22.05
N LEU A 110 1.30 1.42 -23.25
CA LEU A 110 0.88 2.71 -23.78
C LEU A 110 -0.65 2.73 -23.91
N LEU A 111 -1.23 3.91 -23.69
CA LEU A 111 -2.63 4.19 -23.98
C LEU A 111 -2.77 4.31 -25.50
N PRO A 112 -3.67 3.55 -26.16
CA PRO A 112 -3.78 3.58 -27.62
C PRO A 112 -4.06 4.97 -28.20
N ASP A 113 -4.93 5.74 -27.54
CA ASP A 113 -5.42 7.01 -28.06
C ASP A 113 -4.43 8.18 -27.88
N SER A 114 -3.65 8.17 -26.79
CA SER A 114 -2.74 9.28 -26.45
C SER A 114 -1.26 8.93 -26.52
N GLY A 115 -0.91 7.65 -26.60
CA GLY A 115 0.48 7.19 -26.46
C GLY A 115 1.06 7.40 -25.06
N ALA A 116 0.26 7.84 -24.09
CA ALA A 116 0.72 8.08 -22.73
C ALA A 116 1.19 6.78 -22.08
N ALA A 117 2.36 6.85 -21.41
CA ALA A 117 2.96 5.69 -20.77
C ALA A 117 2.27 5.40 -19.43
N LEU A 118 1.89 4.14 -19.26
CA LEU A 118 1.40 3.58 -18.01
C LEU A 118 2.49 2.73 -17.36
N HIS A 119 2.66 2.90 -16.05
CA HIS A 119 3.56 2.10 -15.24
C HIS A 119 2.84 1.57 -14.01
N LEU A 120 3.01 0.29 -13.73
CA LEU A 120 2.48 -0.40 -12.55
C LEU A 120 3.50 -1.41 -12.04
N THR A 121 3.63 -1.51 -10.73
CA THR A 121 4.42 -2.56 -10.08
C THR A 121 3.47 -3.50 -9.30
N VAL A 122 3.72 -4.80 -9.39
CA VAL A 122 3.17 -5.80 -8.47
C VAL A 122 4.33 -6.38 -7.68
N GLU A 123 4.24 -6.33 -6.37
CA GLU A 123 5.27 -6.90 -5.48
C GLU A 123 4.64 -7.91 -4.52
N LEU A 124 5.27 -9.07 -4.42
CA LEU A 124 5.00 -10.06 -3.38
C LEU A 124 6.19 -10.10 -2.42
N SER A 125 5.90 -9.97 -1.12
CA SER A 125 6.87 -10.18 -0.04
C SER A 125 6.58 -11.51 0.65
N PHE A 126 7.62 -12.32 0.88
CA PHE A 126 7.56 -13.60 1.59
C PHE A 126 8.25 -13.50 2.96
N ARG A 127 8.40 -12.29 3.48
CA ARG A 127 9.18 -12.02 4.71
C ARG A 127 8.42 -12.30 5.98
N HIS A 128 7.11 -12.19 5.93
CA HIS A 128 6.23 -12.34 7.09
C HIS A 128 5.23 -13.47 6.87
N ALA A 129 4.98 -14.25 7.91
CA ALA A 129 3.85 -15.17 7.91
C ALA A 129 2.56 -14.35 8.08
N ILE A 130 1.58 -14.58 7.22
CA ILE A 130 0.26 -13.96 7.34
C ILE A 130 -0.49 -14.64 8.46
N GLN A 131 -0.87 -13.88 9.50
CA GLN A 131 -1.71 -14.36 10.58
C GLN A 131 -3.18 -14.13 10.24
N ALA A 132 -4.04 -15.14 10.44
CA ALA A 132 -5.45 -15.02 10.06
C ALA A 132 -6.18 -13.86 10.76
N HIS A 133 -5.80 -13.54 12.01
CA HIS A 133 -6.39 -12.44 12.76
C HIS A 133 -5.91 -11.04 12.32
N GLU A 134 -4.85 -10.96 11.53
CA GLU A 134 -4.31 -9.70 10.96
C GLU A 134 -4.99 -9.31 9.66
N VAL A 135 -5.82 -10.18 9.08
CA VAL A 135 -6.41 -10.00 7.75
C VAL A 135 -7.93 -10.01 7.84
N ARG A 136 -8.57 -9.11 7.10
CA ARG A 136 -10.01 -9.11 6.87
C ARG A 136 -10.32 -9.27 5.38
N LEU A 137 -11.47 -9.84 5.08
CA LEU A 137 -11.97 -9.93 3.71
C LEU A 137 -12.82 -8.69 3.40
N VAL A 138 -12.48 -8.00 2.33
CA VAL A 138 -13.19 -6.80 1.85
C VAL A 138 -13.86 -7.14 0.52
N ASP A 139 -15.18 -6.96 0.45
CA ASP A 139 -15.91 -7.05 -0.80
C ASP A 139 -15.70 -5.74 -1.57
N TRP A 140 -14.88 -5.80 -2.61
CA TRP A 140 -14.47 -4.64 -3.39
C TRP A 140 -15.19 -4.62 -4.75
N HIS A 141 -15.77 -3.47 -5.07
CA HIS A 141 -16.62 -3.25 -6.25
C HIS A 141 -16.03 -2.12 -7.12
N PRO A 142 -14.92 -2.36 -7.83
CA PRO A 142 -14.34 -1.34 -8.71
C PRO A 142 -15.17 -1.19 -10.00
N ASP A 143 -15.21 0.02 -10.53
CA ASP A 143 -15.92 0.31 -11.77
C ASP A 143 -15.34 -0.52 -12.94
N GLY A 144 -16.24 -1.06 -13.75
CA GLY A 144 -15.88 -1.81 -14.96
C GLY A 144 -15.20 -3.16 -14.75
N VAL A 145 -15.15 -3.66 -13.51
CA VAL A 145 -14.59 -4.98 -13.16
C VAL A 145 -15.52 -5.72 -12.22
N ALA A 146 -15.54 -7.04 -12.32
CA ALA A 146 -16.37 -7.87 -11.45
C ALA A 146 -15.99 -7.67 -9.97
N ALA A 147 -17.02 -7.62 -9.12
CA ALA A 147 -16.85 -7.60 -7.66
C ALA A 147 -15.94 -8.72 -7.20
N THR A 148 -15.04 -8.42 -6.28
CA THR A 148 -14.03 -9.38 -5.83
C THR A 148 -13.80 -9.24 -4.34
N ARG A 149 -13.72 -10.37 -3.65
CA ARG A 149 -13.37 -10.42 -2.23
C ARG A 149 -11.85 -10.47 -2.07
N ILE A 150 -11.29 -9.46 -1.41
CA ILE A 150 -9.85 -9.27 -1.29
C ILE A 150 -9.43 -9.38 0.17
N PRO A 151 -8.47 -10.25 0.51
CA PRO A 151 -7.82 -10.26 1.82
C PRO A 151 -6.95 -9.00 1.98
N VAL A 152 -7.30 -8.15 2.94
CA VAL A 152 -6.60 -6.89 3.26
C VAL A 152 -6.15 -6.95 4.71
N TYR A 153 -4.97 -6.45 5.02
CA TYR A 153 -4.57 -6.32 6.42
C TYR A 153 -5.54 -5.44 7.21
N GLN A 154 -5.75 -5.79 8.48
CA GLN A 154 -6.48 -4.97 9.45
C GLN A 154 -5.88 -3.57 9.52
N ASP A 155 -6.71 -2.58 9.81
CA ASP A 155 -6.26 -1.18 9.84
C ASP A 155 -5.17 -0.94 10.88
N SER A 156 -5.23 -1.60 12.05
CA SER A 156 -4.19 -1.55 13.07
C SER A 156 -2.83 -2.07 12.58
N VAL A 157 -2.82 -3.13 11.76
CA VAL A 157 -1.59 -3.67 11.14
C VAL A 157 -1.04 -2.70 10.09
N LEU A 158 -1.93 -2.10 9.28
CA LEU A 158 -1.54 -1.06 8.32
C LEU A 158 -0.94 0.16 9.02
N VAL A 159 -1.54 0.61 10.14
CA VAL A 159 -1.03 1.71 10.95
C VAL A 159 0.39 1.41 11.44
N LEU A 160 0.61 0.24 12.06
CA LEU A 160 1.94 -0.16 12.54
C LEU A 160 2.98 -0.21 11.43
N SER A 161 2.60 -0.77 10.27
CA SER A 161 3.46 -0.80 9.08
C SER A 161 3.84 0.60 8.59
N LYS A 162 2.90 1.55 8.65
CA LYS A 162 3.13 2.96 8.27
C LYS A 162 3.96 3.72 9.30
N ILE A 163 3.73 3.50 10.59
CA ILE A 163 4.59 4.06 11.64
C ILE A 163 6.02 3.54 11.48
N HIS A 164 6.20 2.25 11.25
CA HIS A 164 7.53 1.66 11.02
C HIS A 164 8.22 2.27 9.77
N ALA A 165 7.47 2.46 8.68
CA ALA A 165 7.99 3.11 7.48
C ALA A 165 8.39 4.58 7.74
N LEU A 166 7.54 5.34 8.45
CA LEU A 166 7.78 6.72 8.82
C LEU A 166 9.02 6.86 9.71
N MET A 167 9.21 5.94 10.67
CA MET A 167 10.35 5.94 11.59
C MET A 167 11.63 5.35 11.00
N SER A 168 11.57 4.80 9.78
CA SER A 168 12.76 4.26 9.12
C SER A 168 13.78 5.37 8.79
N PRO A 169 15.07 5.25 9.14
CA PRO A 169 16.07 6.31 8.98
C PRO A 169 16.30 6.70 7.51
N ASN A 170 16.06 5.78 6.58
CA ASN A 170 16.33 5.98 5.15
C ASN A 170 15.05 6.30 4.34
N ARG A 171 13.97 6.70 5.02
CA ARG A 171 12.69 6.95 4.37
C ARG A 171 12.00 8.18 4.94
N ASP A 172 11.88 9.20 4.11
CA ASP A 172 11.11 10.41 4.36
C ASP A 172 10.10 10.56 3.24
N ALA A 173 8.90 10.03 3.45
CA ALA A 173 7.87 10.00 2.41
C ALA A 173 6.56 10.63 2.93
N PRO A 174 6.19 11.84 2.46
CA PRO A 174 4.94 12.51 2.84
C PRO A 174 3.70 11.62 2.69
N ARG A 175 3.72 10.69 1.73
CA ARG A 175 2.64 9.72 1.52
C ARG A 175 2.38 8.81 2.73
N ASP A 176 3.40 8.51 3.56
CA ASP A 176 3.19 7.66 4.75
C ASP A 176 2.46 8.44 5.86
N VAL A 177 2.67 9.76 5.95
CA VAL A 177 1.89 10.66 6.81
C VAL A 177 0.43 10.71 6.35
N VAL A 178 0.21 10.88 5.06
CA VAL A 178 -1.15 10.89 4.49
C VAL A 178 -1.86 9.56 4.73
N ASP A 179 -1.19 8.44 4.51
CA ASP A 179 -1.77 7.12 4.74
C ASP A 179 -2.15 6.93 6.22
N LEU A 180 -1.31 7.37 7.17
CA LEU A 180 -1.63 7.37 8.60
C LEU A 180 -2.81 8.28 8.92
N TYR A 181 -2.83 9.49 8.38
CA TYR A 181 -3.94 10.42 8.55
C TYR A 181 -5.26 9.78 8.12
N LEU A 182 -5.32 9.19 6.92
CA LEU A 182 -6.52 8.55 6.40
C LEU A 182 -6.96 7.36 7.26
N LEU A 183 -6.04 6.53 7.73
CA LEU A 183 -6.31 5.43 8.65
C LEU A 183 -6.89 5.97 9.97
N PHE A 184 -6.33 7.03 10.53
CA PHE A 184 -6.82 7.64 11.76
C PHE A 184 -8.20 8.29 11.59
N GLN A 185 -8.47 8.90 10.43
CA GLN A 185 -9.82 9.41 10.11
C GLN A 185 -10.85 8.27 9.95
N ALA A 186 -10.42 7.10 9.49
CA ALA A 186 -11.25 5.90 9.43
C ALA A 186 -11.45 5.22 10.80
N GLY A 187 -10.89 5.77 11.88
CA GLY A 187 -11.03 5.24 13.23
C GLY A 187 -10.01 4.14 13.58
N ALA A 188 -8.95 4.00 12.81
CA ALA A 188 -7.92 3.01 13.11
C ALA A 188 -7.16 3.35 14.40
N ASP A 189 -6.89 2.32 15.21
CA ASP A 189 -6.14 2.43 16.46
C ASP A 189 -4.70 1.95 16.32
N ILE A 190 -3.84 2.45 17.19
CA ILE A 190 -2.46 2.00 17.33
C ILE A 190 -2.41 0.92 18.41
N LEU A 191 -2.06 -0.31 18.05
CA LEU A 191 -1.88 -1.40 19.00
C LEU A 191 -0.59 -1.21 19.79
N LEU A 192 -0.71 -0.71 21.02
CA LEU A 192 0.42 -0.29 21.86
C LEU A 192 1.38 -1.44 22.18
N GLY A 193 0.87 -2.66 22.39
CA GLY A 193 1.70 -3.85 22.60
C GLY A 193 2.59 -4.17 21.41
N ASP A 194 2.03 -4.15 20.21
CA ASP A 194 2.76 -4.43 18.98
C ASP A 194 3.72 -3.30 18.62
N LEU A 195 3.32 -2.04 18.88
CA LEU A 195 4.20 -0.88 18.75
C LEU A 195 5.42 -1.02 19.66
N ALA A 196 5.22 -1.41 20.92
CA ALA A 196 6.29 -1.60 21.90
C ALA A 196 7.34 -2.63 21.46
N LEU A 197 6.95 -3.65 20.70
CA LEU A 197 7.87 -4.65 20.15
C LEU A 197 8.73 -4.11 18.99
N GLN A 198 8.26 -3.07 18.31
CA GLN A 198 8.90 -2.51 17.11
C GLN A 198 9.80 -1.32 17.42
N ILE A 199 9.53 -0.55 18.48
CA ILE A 199 10.33 0.62 18.86
C ILE A 199 11.59 0.20 19.67
N PRO A 200 12.68 0.98 19.58
CA PRO A 200 13.83 0.79 20.47
C PRO A 200 13.45 0.94 21.95
N PRO A 201 14.17 0.26 22.86
CA PRO A 201 13.98 0.48 24.29
C PRO A 201 14.29 1.95 24.66
N PRO A 202 13.83 2.41 25.83
CA PRO A 202 14.09 3.77 26.31
C PRO A 202 15.58 4.17 26.29
N PRO A 203 15.89 5.47 26.12
CA PRO A 203 14.93 6.59 26.20
C PRO A 203 14.11 6.77 24.92
N ARG A 204 12.79 6.81 25.05
CA ARG A 204 11.86 7.02 23.94
C ARG A 204 11.89 8.45 23.40
N ASP A 205 12.37 9.41 24.19
CA ASP A 205 12.44 10.81 23.78
C ASP A 205 13.27 11.01 22.51
N ALA A 206 14.34 10.25 22.32
CA ALA A 206 15.11 10.30 21.07
C ALA A 206 14.32 9.80 19.86
N VAL A 207 13.44 8.81 20.05
CA VAL A 207 12.55 8.30 18.98
C VAL A 207 11.48 9.33 18.66
N ILE A 208 10.92 9.99 19.69
CA ILE A 208 9.93 11.06 19.54
C ILE A 208 10.56 12.28 18.85
N GLN A 209 11.78 12.67 19.25
CA GLN A 209 12.50 13.76 18.58
C GLN A 209 12.71 13.44 17.10
N THR A 210 13.12 12.21 16.77
CA THR A 210 13.25 11.76 15.36
C THR A 210 11.93 11.86 14.59
N LEU A 211 10.80 11.56 15.22
CA LEU A 211 9.47 11.72 14.62
C LEU A 211 9.23 13.20 14.25
N TRP A 212 9.45 14.11 15.17
CA TRP A 212 9.22 15.54 14.96
C TRP A 212 10.18 16.12 13.92
N ASP A 213 11.48 15.78 13.98
CA ASP A 213 12.47 16.21 12.97
C ASP A 213 12.05 15.77 11.56
N LYS A 214 11.53 14.55 11.40
CA LYS A 214 11.01 14.07 10.13
C LYS A 214 9.76 14.82 9.68
N MET A 215 8.84 15.12 10.59
CA MET A 215 7.64 15.89 10.28
C MET A 215 8.00 17.33 9.83
N GLU A 216 8.98 17.96 10.46
CA GLU A 216 9.47 19.27 10.03
C GLU A 216 10.13 19.23 8.65
N GLY A 217 10.94 18.20 8.38
CA GLY A 217 11.60 18.00 7.09
C GLY A 217 10.66 17.70 5.91
N MET A 218 9.41 17.30 6.19
CA MET A 218 8.39 17.07 5.17
C MET A 218 7.51 18.32 5.01
N ASP A 219 8.02 19.35 4.33
CA ASP A 219 7.34 20.61 4.11
C ASP A 219 6.16 20.54 3.10
N ASP A 220 5.43 21.66 2.95
CA ASP A 220 4.31 21.78 2.01
C ASP A 220 4.75 21.62 0.54
N GLY A 221 5.98 22.05 0.21
CA GLY A 221 6.54 21.87 -1.13
C GLY A 221 6.67 20.39 -1.52
N ARG A 222 7.15 19.57 -0.60
CA ARG A 222 7.22 18.12 -0.79
C ARG A 222 5.84 17.48 -0.90
N PHE A 223 4.89 17.89 -0.09
CA PHE A 223 3.51 17.42 -0.20
C PHE A 223 2.92 17.73 -1.58
N ARG A 224 3.07 18.97 -2.05
CA ARG A 224 2.59 19.40 -3.37
C ARG A 224 3.23 18.67 -4.54
N THR A 225 4.48 18.29 -4.43
CA THR A 225 5.21 17.60 -5.51
C THR A 225 5.10 16.09 -5.47
N GLU A 226 5.03 15.48 -4.29
CA GLU A 226 5.07 14.03 -4.13
C GLU A 226 3.68 13.40 -3.96
N VAL A 227 2.71 14.13 -3.37
CA VAL A 227 1.38 13.59 -3.02
C VAL A 227 0.29 14.13 -3.91
N LEU A 228 0.14 15.46 -4.01
CA LEU A 228 -0.97 16.07 -4.75
C LEU A 228 -1.11 15.59 -6.21
N PRO A 229 -0.04 15.36 -6.99
CA PRO A 229 -0.19 14.84 -8.35
C PRO A 229 -0.78 13.43 -8.43
N ASN A 230 -0.80 12.73 -7.29
CA ASN A 230 -1.39 11.41 -7.16
C ASN A 230 -2.69 11.42 -6.33
N TRP A 231 -3.31 12.59 -6.15
CA TRP A 231 -4.61 12.71 -5.49
C TRP A 231 -5.70 12.81 -6.54
N THR A 232 -6.70 11.96 -6.46
CA THR A 232 -7.88 12.08 -7.32
C THR A 232 -8.76 13.17 -6.74
N LEU A 233 -8.81 14.32 -7.37
CA LEU A 233 -9.83 15.32 -7.08
C LEU A 233 -11.09 14.88 -7.80
N PRO A 234 -12.21 14.63 -7.13
CA PRO A 234 -13.48 14.40 -7.80
C PRO A 234 -13.94 15.71 -8.44
N GLU A 235 -13.77 15.86 -9.72
CA GLU A 235 -14.18 17.05 -10.48
C GLU A 235 -15.71 17.23 -10.57
N ALA A 236 -16.49 16.25 -10.12
CA ALA A 236 -17.93 16.24 -10.40
C ALA A 236 -18.87 16.00 -9.21
N THR A 237 -18.41 15.61 -8.04
CA THR A 237 -19.30 15.20 -6.94
C THR A 237 -18.81 15.66 -5.58
N GLY A 238 -18.92 16.96 -5.26
CA GLY A 238 -18.79 17.44 -3.87
C GLY A 238 -17.48 16.99 -3.19
N ALA A 239 -16.36 17.22 -3.86
CA ALA A 239 -15.03 16.78 -3.41
C ALA A 239 -14.80 17.13 -1.95
N VAL A 240 -14.41 16.15 -1.16
CA VAL A 240 -13.79 16.43 0.14
C VAL A 240 -12.51 17.23 -0.16
N PRO A 241 -12.38 18.47 0.36
CA PRO A 241 -11.18 19.26 0.14
C PRO A 241 -9.96 18.46 0.57
N VAL A 242 -8.87 18.56 -0.20
CA VAL A 242 -7.60 18.00 0.26
C VAL A 242 -7.30 18.59 1.63
N PRO A 243 -7.13 17.77 2.67
CA PRO A 243 -6.86 18.29 4.01
C PRO A 243 -5.60 19.15 4.03
N ASP A 244 -5.57 20.16 4.89
CA ASP A 244 -4.40 21.00 5.07
C ASP A 244 -3.20 20.16 5.54
N TRP A 245 -2.07 20.32 4.85
CA TRP A 245 -0.88 19.51 5.10
C TRP A 245 -0.33 19.70 6.52
N ALA A 246 -0.34 20.92 7.04
CA ALA A 246 0.12 21.20 8.38
C ALA A 246 -0.74 20.48 9.44
N SER A 247 -2.05 20.51 9.26
CA SER A 247 -3.01 19.81 10.14
C SER A 247 -2.85 18.29 10.06
N MET A 248 -2.61 17.72 8.87
CA MET A 248 -2.36 16.29 8.73
C MET A 248 -1.10 15.87 9.48
N ARG A 249 0.01 16.60 9.29
CA ARG A 249 1.29 16.33 9.97
C ARG A 249 1.15 16.40 11.49
N LEU A 250 0.50 17.46 11.98
CA LEU A 250 0.33 17.66 13.42
C LEU A 250 -0.49 16.53 14.03
N LEU A 251 -1.65 16.20 13.46
CA LEU A 251 -2.49 15.11 13.97
C LEU A 251 -1.74 13.77 13.99
N VAL A 252 -1.01 13.44 12.93
CA VAL A 252 -0.25 12.18 12.87
C VAL A 252 0.88 12.18 13.89
N ALA A 253 1.63 13.28 14.01
CA ALA A 253 2.73 13.39 14.97
C ALA A 253 2.24 13.23 16.41
N GLU A 254 1.18 13.96 16.80
CA GLU A 254 0.60 13.90 18.13
C GLU A 254 0.07 12.50 18.48
N ARG A 255 -0.64 11.84 17.57
CA ARG A 255 -1.16 10.50 17.81
C ARG A 255 -0.04 9.45 17.93
N VAL A 256 0.97 9.53 17.08
CA VAL A 256 2.11 8.61 17.14
C VAL A 256 2.95 8.88 18.40
N GLU A 257 3.22 10.13 18.76
CA GLU A 257 3.91 10.49 20.00
C GLU A 257 3.15 9.96 21.22
N ALA A 258 1.84 10.21 21.31
CA ALA A 258 1.02 9.74 22.42
C ALA A 258 1.09 8.21 22.55
N ALA A 259 1.04 7.49 21.44
CA ALA A 259 1.19 6.02 21.42
C ALA A 259 2.60 5.58 21.84
N LEU A 260 3.65 6.26 21.39
CA LEU A 260 5.04 5.98 21.80
C LEU A 260 5.22 6.17 23.31
N ARG A 261 4.62 7.22 23.88
CA ARG A 261 4.68 7.46 25.33
C ARG A 261 3.88 6.43 26.13
N ALA A 262 2.73 6.02 25.63
CA ALA A 262 1.83 5.07 26.28
C ALA A 262 2.23 3.59 26.09
N ALA A 263 3.05 3.27 25.09
CA ALA A 263 3.44 1.90 24.80
C ALA A 263 4.18 1.27 26.00
N PRO A 264 3.85 0.04 26.41
CA PRO A 264 4.47 -0.59 27.55
C PRO A 264 5.97 -0.81 27.36
N GLU A 265 6.72 -0.88 28.46
CA GLU A 265 8.10 -1.34 28.40
C GLU A 265 8.11 -2.87 28.25
N VAL A 266 8.60 -3.33 27.11
CA VAL A 266 8.74 -4.77 26.85
C VAL A 266 10.16 -5.18 27.16
N ALA A 267 10.36 -6.01 28.18
CA ALA A 267 11.62 -6.67 28.44
C ALA A 267 11.96 -7.58 27.25
N ARG A 268 13.00 -7.24 26.51
CA ARG A 268 13.47 -8.12 25.41
C ARG A 268 14.19 -9.31 26.03
N PRO A 269 13.89 -10.55 25.60
CA PRO A 269 14.65 -11.71 26.05
C PRO A 269 16.14 -11.49 25.74
N PRO A 270 17.03 -11.81 26.69
CA PRO A 270 18.47 -11.69 26.45
C PRO A 270 18.85 -12.61 25.27
N GLY A 271 19.47 -12.08 24.24
CA GLY A 271 20.03 -12.83 23.12
C GLY A 271 19.16 -13.00 21.87
N GLY A 272 18.01 -12.37 21.79
CA GLY A 272 17.23 -12.33 20.56
C GLY A 272 17.91 -11.44 19.50
N ALA A 273 18.70 -12.07 18.62
CA ALA A 273 19.23 -11.39 17.44
C ALA A 273 18.08 -10.71 16.70
N ARG A 274 18.23 -9.41 16.44
CA ARG A 274 17.32 -8.64 15.58
C ARG A 274 17.09 -9.44 14.30
N ARG A 275 15.90 -9.99 14.11
CA ARG A 275 15.44 -10.27 12.76
C ARG A 275 15.02 -8.92 12.13
N VAL A 276 16.00 -8.06 11.96
CA VAL A 276 15.92 -6.97 11.02
C VAL A 276 16.10 -7.67 9.68
N GLY A 277 14.99 -8.03 9.06
CA GLY A 277 15.04 -8.42 7.66
C GLY A 277 15.47 -7.19 6.86
N PRO A 278 16.42 -7.35 5.96
CA PRO A 278 16.84 -6.29 5.05
C PRO A 278 15.72 -5.83 4.13
#